data_4a9be613237549ace0934c51a570b8ca
#
_entry.id   4a9be613237549ace0934c51a570b8ca
#
_cell.length_a   1.000
_cell.length_b   1.000
_cell.length_c   1.000
_cell.angle_alpha   90.00
_cell.angle_beta   90.00
_cell.angle_gamma   90.00
#
_symmetry.space_group_name_H-M   'P 1'
#
loop_
_entity.id
_entity.type
_entity.pdbx_description
1 polymer ?
#
loop_
_entity_poly.entity_id
_entity_poly.type
_entity_poly.pdbx_seq_one_letter_code
_entity_poly.pdbx_strand_id
1 'polypeptide(L)'
;RSIDEVIGRADLLTQVSRGSAHLDDLDLNPLLITVDGSDKIVYDRSKPRNAVPDTLDAQIVSDAARFLNEGEKMQLSYAVQNTLRTIGTRTSSHIVSKFGMRNNLQSDHLTVKLTGSAGQSLGAFAAPGLKIEVSGDANDYVAKGLSGGTVVVRPPMHSPLVADQNTIIGNTVLYGATDGYLFAAGRAGERFAVRNSGAKVVIEGCGSNGCEYMTGGIAVILGKIGANFGAGMTGGMAYLYDPDATSEKFRNMETLVTCPITVEHWET
;
A
#
# COMPACT_ATOMS: atom_id res chain seq x y z
N ARG A 1 -14.53 -31.35 -17.12
CA ARG A 1 -13.15 -31.50 -16.64
C ARG A 1 -12.88 -30.40 -15.66
N SER A 2 -12.27 -30.71 -14.52
CA SER A 2 -11.95 -29.75 -13.47
C SER A 2 -10.44 -29.46 -13.43
N ILE A 3 -10.05 -28.38 -12.77
CA ILE A 3 -8.64 -28.06 -12.50
C ILE A 3 -8.01 -29.17 -11.68
N ASP A 4 -8.77 -29.81 -10.78
CA ASP A 4 -8.29 -30.91 -9.92
C ASP A 4 -7.76 -32.10 -10.75
N GLU A 5 -8.24 -32.30 -11.99
CA GLU A 5 -7.78 -33.36 -12.88
C GLU A 5 -6.39 -33.12 -13.49
N VAL A 6 -5.89 -31.88 -13.46
CA VAL A 6 -4.59 -31.50 -14.04
C VAL A 6 -3.54 -31.15 -12.98
N ILE A 7 -3.94 -31.03 -11.71
CA ILE A 7 -2.98 -30.78 -10.62
C ILE A 7 -2.04 -31.98 -10.48
N GLY A 8 -0.72 -31.72 -10.48
CA GLY A 8 0.31 -32.74 -10.35
C GLY A 8 0.56 -33.60 -11.60
N ARG A 9 -0.15 -33.33 -12.71
CA ARG A 9 -0.03 -34.06 -13.98
C ARG A 9 1.14 -33.53 -14.82
N ALA A 10 2.38 -33.66 -14.28
CA ALA A 10 3.60 -33.30 -15.01
C ALA A 10 3.78 -34.12 -16.31
N ASP A 11 3.16 -35.29 -16.38
CA ASP A 11 3.11 -36.12 -17.57
C ASP A 11 2.40 -35.48 -18.79
N LEU A 12 1.61 -34.42 -18.54
CA LEU A 12 0.97 -33.63 -19.60
C LEU A 12 1.88 -32.51 -20.15
N LEU A 13 3.06 -32.33 -19.60
CA LEU A 13 4.01 -31.30 -19.98
C LEU A 13 5.22 -31.93 -20.67
N THR A 14 5.73 -31.28 -21.70
CA THR A 14 6.95 -31.68 -22.40
C THR A 14 7.78 -30.43 -22.66
N GLN A 15 9.07 -30.48 -22.32
CA GLN A 15 9.99 -29.44 -22.71
C GLN A 15 10.18 -29.48 -24.23
N VAL A 16 9.98 -28.34 -24.89
CA VAL A 16 10.18 -28.21 -26.34
C VAL A 16 11.40 -27.36 -26.62
N SER A 17 12.21 -27.75 -27.60
CA SER A 17 13.31 -26.95 -28.10
C SER A 17 12.77 -25.69 -28.78
N ARG A 18 13.42 -24.55 -28.55
CA ARG A 18 13.17 -23.29 -29.24
C ARG A 18 14.13 -23.03 -30.39
N GLY A 19 14.99 -24.01 -30.72
CA GLY A 19 15.92 -23.92 -31.82
C GLY A 19 17.11 -22.96 -31.59
N SER A 20 17.38 -22.61 -30.34
CA SER A 20 18.51 -21.76 -29.96
C SER A 20 19.22 -22.38 -28.76
N ALA A 21 20.52 -22.60 -28.88
CA ALA A 21 21.33 -23.18 -27.81
C ALA A 21 21.20 -22.41 -26.49
N HIS A 22 21.07 -21.09 -26.56
CA HIS A 22 20.88 -20.24 -25.38
C HIS A 22 19.54 -20.47 -24.68
N LEU A 23 18.46 -20.71 -25.44
CA LEU A 23 17.13 -20.97 -24.89
C LEU A 23 16.93 -22.41 -24.45
N ASP A 24 17.74 -23.34 -25.00
CA ASP A 24 17.65 -24.77 -24.74
C ASP A 24 18.69 -25.25 -23.71
N ASP A 25 19.52 -24.36 -23.18
CA ASP A 25 20.56 -24.66 -22.17
C ASP A 25 19.98 -25.09 -20.81
N LEU A 26 18.75 -24.68 -20.51
CA LEU A 26 18.07 -25.05 -19.25
C LEU A 26 17.31 -26.36 -19.40
N ASP A 27 17.75 -27.41 -18.69
CA ASP A 27 17.02 -28.67 -18.57
C ASP A 27 15.88 -28.54 -17.55
N LEU A 28 14.62 -28.56 -18.00
CA LEU A 28 13.43 -28.52 -17.18
C LEU A 28 12.91 -29.91 -16.74
N ASN A 29 13.50 -31.00 -17.25
CA ASN A 29 13.03 -32.36 -16.92
C ASN A 29 13.03 -32.65 -15.41
N PRO A 30 13.98 -32.18 -14.59
CA PRO A 30 13.92 -32.36 -13.15
C PRO A 30 12.67 -31.76 -12.48
N LEU A 31 12.04 -30.76 -13.10
CA LEU A 31 10.78 -30.14 -12.60
C LEU A 31 9.55 -30.92 -13.08
N LEU A 32 9.68 -31.75 -14.11
CA LEU A 32 8.57 -32.49 -14.72
C LEU A 32 8.47 -33.92 -14.18
N ILE A 33 9.16 -34.24 -13.12
CA ILE A 33 9.09 -35.55 -12.47
C ILE A 33 7.71 -35.69 -11.83
N THR A 34 7.00 -36.76 -12.23
CA THR A 34 5.78 -37.15 -11.53
C THR A 34 6.18 -37.86 -10.23
N VAL A 35 5.79 -37.30 -9.11
CA VAL A 35 6.01 -37.92 -7.80
C VAL A 35 4.98 -39.05 -7.63
N ASP A 36 5.45 -40.25 -7.40
CA ASP A 36 4.62 -41.41 -6.95
C ASP A 36 4.08 -41.09 -5.54
N GLY A 37 3.14 -40.19 -5.49
CA GLY A 37 2.47 -39.77 -4.27
C GLY A 37 1.09 -40.39 -4.22
N SER A 38 0.84 -41.14 -3.14
CA SER A 38 -0.52 -41.51 -2.79
C SER A 38 -1.52 -40.40 -3.03
N ASP A 39 -2.56 -40.65 -3.71
CA ASP A 39 -3.93 -40.16 -3.74
C ASP A 39 -4.27 -38.67 -3.47
N LYS A 40 -3.34 -37.79 -3.06
CA LYS A 40 -3.76 -36.43 -2.58
C LYS A 40 -2.82 -35.31 -2.99
N ILE A 41 -2.70 -35.10 -4.28
CA ILE A 41 -2.10 -33.87 -4.85
C ILE A 41 -3.12 -32.72 -4.85
N VAL A 42 -4.35 -32.94 -4.40
CA VAL A 42 -5.44 -31.97 -4.36
C VAL A 42 -5.60 -31.36 -2.97
N TYR A 43 -6.09 -30.11 -2.97
CA TYR A 43 -6.43 -29.43 -1.73
C TYR A 43 -7.41 -30.25 -0.87
N ASP A 44 -7.01 -30.57 0.35
CA ASP A 44 -7.86 -31.26 1.30
C ASP A 44 -8.92 -30.32 1.88
N ARG A 45 -10.11 -30.38 1.30
CA ARG A 45 -11.25 -29.54 1.73
C ARG A 45 -11.77 -29.88 3.13
N SER A 46 -11.34 -30.98 3.72
CA SER A 46 -11.70 -31.34 5.10
C SER A 46 -10.90 -30.55 6.13
N LYS A 47 -9.75 -29.96 5.73
CA LYS A 47 -8.96 -29.13 6.63
C LYS A 47 -9.59 -27.75 6.76
N PRO A 48 -9.81 -27.26 7.99
CA PRO A 48 -10.30 -25.91 8.19
C PRO A 48 -9.27 -24.90 7.65
N ARG A 49 -9.75 -23.77 7.19
CA ARG A 49 -8.87 -22.62 6.89
C ARG A 49 -8.17 -22.18 8.16
N ASN A 50 -6.93 -21.68 8.02
CA ASN A 50 -6.24 -21.06 9.13
C ASN A 50 -7.11 -19.95 9.72
N ALA A 51 -7.28 -19.98 11.04
CA ALA A 51 -7.99 -18.91 11.73
C ALA A 51 -7.22 -17.59 11.56
N VAL A 52 -7.95 -16.52 11.31
CA VAL A 52 -7.38 -15.17 11.36
C VAL A 52 -7.18 -14.82 12.82
N PRO A 53 -5.94 -14.52 13.28
CA PRO A 53 -5.71 -14.22 14.69
C PRO A 53 -6.45 -12.93 15.09
N ASP A 54 -6.87 -12.87 16.33
CA ASP A 54 -7.35 -11.62 16.91
C ASP A 54 -6.16 -10.68 17.10
N THR A 55 -6.32 -9.49 16.54
CA THR A 55 -5.30 -8.44 16.53
C THR A 55 -5.89 -7.16 17.12
N LEU A 56 -5.08 -6.11 17.24
CA LEU A 56 -5.56 -4.78 17.62
C LEU A 56 -6.74 -4.32 16.75
N ASP A 57 -6.76 -4.68 15.46
CA ASP A 57 -7.85 -4.30 14.55
C ASP A 57 -9.19 -4.99 14.93
N ALA A 58 -9.15 -6.19 15.52
CA ALA A 58 -10.34 -6.83 16.07
C ALA A 58 -10.86 -6.06 17.30
N GLN A 59 -9.97 -5.59 18.17
CA GLN A 59 -10.33 -4.74 19.31
C GLN A 59 -10.93 -3.41 18.85
N ILE A 60 -10.32 -2.75 17.85
CA ILE A 60 -10.83 -1.51 17.26
C ILE A 60 -12.28 -1.69 16.78
N VAL A 61 -12.57 -2.80 16.08
CA VAL A 61 -13.93 -3.12 15.61
C VAL A 61 -14.90 -3.26 16.79
N SER A 62 -14.50 -3.95 17.86
CA SER A 62 -15.31 -4.10 19.08
C SER A 62 -15.57 -2.76 19.76
N ASP A 63 -14.54 -1.96 19.94
CA ASP A 63 -14.62 -0.67 20.63
C ASP A 63 -15.39 0.37 19.80
N ALA A 64 -15.39 0.24 18.47
CA ALA A 64 -16.14 1.07 17.53
C ALA A 64 -17.61 0.66 17.37
N ALA A 65 -18.16 -0.17 18.25
CA ALA A 65 -19.51 -0.70 18.12
C ALA A 65 -20.60 0.37 17.96
N ARG A 66 -20.51 1.50 18.67
CA ARG A 66 -21.45 2.62 18.53
C ARG A 66 -21.38 3.26 17.15
N PHE A 67 -20.18 3.49 16.64
CA PHE A 67 -20.01 3.95 15.27
C PHE A 67 -20.63 2.97 14.27
N LEU A 68 -20.30 1.69 14.37
CA LEU A 68 -20.77 0.68 13.43
C LEU A 68 -22.28 0.43 13.51
N ASN A 69 -22.90 0.53 14.68
CA ASN A 69 -24.32 0.23 14.87
C ASN A 69 -25.22 1.47 14.77
N GLU A 70 -24.76 2.60 15.28
CA GLU A 70 -25.56 3.83 15.48
C GLU A 70 -25.07 4.99 14.61
N GLY A 71 -23.90 4.86 13.94
CA GLY A 71 -23.31 5.92 13.14
C GLY A 71 -22.71 7.04 13.97
N GLU A 72 -22.40 6.81 15.25
CA GLU A 72 -21.84 7.82 16.16
C GLU A 72 -20.40 8.17 15.73
N LYS A 73 -20.05 9.45 15.69
CA LYS A 73 -18.69 9.89 15.46
C LYS A 73 -17.82 9.54 16.66
N MET A 74 -16.72 8.78 16.44
CA MET A 74 -15.90 8.26 17.51
C MET A 74 -14.42 8.51 17.32
N GLN A 75 -13.71 8.60 18.45
CA GLN A 75 -12.25 8.60 18.51
C GLN A 75 -11.75 7.56 19.49
N LEU A 76 -10.86 6.69 19.03
CA LEU A 76 -10.21 5.63 19.81
C LEU A 76 -8.71 5.85 19.84
N SER A 77 -8.03 5.40 20.90
CA SER A 77 -6.59 5.60 21.07
C SER A 77 -5.92 4.34 21.61
N TYR A 78 -4.78 3.96 20.99
CA TYR A 78 -4.03 2.74 21.37
C TYR A 78 -2.52 2.97 21.29
N ALA A 79 -1.77 2.23 22.11
CA ALA A 79 -0.37 2.02 21.87
C ALA A 79 -0.16 0.96 20.78
N VAL A 80 0.84 1.14 19.93
CA VAL A 80 1.13 0.25 18.83
C VAL A 80 2.60 -0.16 18.77
N GLN A 81 2.84 -1.40 18.37
CA GLN A 81 4.17 -1.96 18.11
C GLN A 81 4.22 -2.53 16.69
N ASN A 82 5.41 -2.69 16.14
CA ASN A 82 5.64 -3.15 14.78
C ASN A 82 5.21 -4.61 14.51
N THR A 83 4.91 -5.37 15.53
CA THR A 83 4.30 -6.69 15.44
C THR A 83 2.81 -6.64 15.10
N LEU A 84 2.15 -5.49 15.33
CA LEU A 84 0.74 -5.26 15.05
C LEU A 84 0.58 -4.78 13.60
N ARG A 85 0.16 -5.67 12.71
CA ARG A 85 0.07 -5.47 11.26
C ARG A 85 -1.37 -5.23 10.83
N THR A 86 -1.52 -4.66 9.62
CA THR A 86 -2.83 -4.50 8.92
C THR A 86 -3.90 -3.76 9.70
N ILE A 87 -3.50 -2.88 10.62
CA ILE A 87 -4.44 -2.07 11.41
C ILE A 87 -5.27 -1.19 10.47
N GLY A 88 -6.59 -1.21 10.62
CA GLY A 88 -7.55 -0.49 9.81
C GLY A 88 -8.19 -1.33 8.69
N THR A 89 -7.62 -2.47 8.31
CA THR A 89 -8.14 -3.31 7.21
C THR A 89 -9.44 -4.02 7.61
N ARG A 90 -9.47 -4.68 8.77
CA ARG A 90 -10.66 -5.35 9.30
C ARG A 90 -11.74 -4.32 9.65
N THR A 91 -11.34 -3.22 10.27
CA THR A 91 -12.21 -2.07 10.56
C THR A 91 -12.86 -1.55 9.28
N SER A 92 -12.10 -1.35 8.20
CA SER A 92 -12.61 -0.92 6.91
C SER A 92 -13.58 -1.92 6.29
N SER A 93 -13.32 -3.21 6.42
CA SER A 93 -14.24 -4.27 5.98
C SER A 93 -15.61 -4.15 6.66
N HIS A 94 -15.64 -3.89 7.97
CA HIS A 94 -16.88 -3.65 8.70
C HIS A 94 -17.57 -2.35 8.28
N ILE A 95 -16.82 -1.26 8.07
CA ILE A 95 -17.36 0.00 7.57
C ILE A 95 -18.05 -0.19 6.22
N VAL A 96 -17.35 -0.83 5.28
CA VAL A 96 -17.89 -1.08 3.94
C VAL A 96 -19.10 -2.01 3.98
N SER A 97 -19.06 -3.05 4.80
CA SER A 97 -20.20 -3.97 4.98
C SER A 97 -21.42 -3.27 5.54
N LYS A 98 -21.25 -2.30 6.42
CA LYS A 98 -22.35 -1.59 7.10
C LYS A 98 -22.88 -0.39 6.30
N PHE A 99 -21.98 0.42 5.74
CA PHE A 99 -22.30 1.72 5.14
C PHE A 99 -22.09 1.75 3.63
N GLY A 100 -21.44 0.72 3.04
CA GLY A 100 -21.05 0.70 1.64
C GLY A 100 -19.75 1.48 1.35
N MET A 101 -19.19 1.29 0.16
CA MET A 101 -18.01 2.05 -0.30
C MET A 101 -18.34 3.51 -0.62
N ARG A 102 -19.53 3.77 -1.13
CA ARG A 102 -20.03 5.12 -1.43
C ARG A 102 -20.96 5.55 -0.31
N ASN A 103 -20.38 5.88 0.84
CA ASN A 103 -21.12 6.34 2.01
C ASN A 103 -20.96 7.86 2.17
N ASN A 104 -21.83 8.46 2.99
CA ASN A 104 -21.82 9.88 3.32
C ASN A 104 -21.10 10.18 4.64
N LEU A 105 -20.25 9.27 5.11
CA LEU A 105 -19.47 9.48 6.31
C LEU A 105 -18.43 10.58 6.10
N GLN A 106 -18.24 11.42 7.11
CA GLN A 106 -17.14 12.39 7.13
C GLN A 106 -15.80 11.62 7.13
N SER A 107 -14.75 12.21 6.59
CA SER A 107 -13.43 11.59 6.49
C SER A 107 -12.80 11.15 7.83
N ASP A 108 -13.29 11.70 8.94
CA ASP A 108 -12.85 11.45 10.31
C ASP A 108 -13.99 10.93 11.22
N HIS A 109 -14.98 10.25 10.64
CA HIS A 109 -16.14 9.76 11.40
C HIS A 109 -15.71 8.75 12.48
N LEU A 110 -14.82 7.83 12.13
CA LEU A 110 -14.05 7.04 13.08
C LEU A 110 -12.57 7.45 13.00
N THR A 111 -12.06 8.05 14.07
CA THR A 111 -10.64 8.38 14.19
C THR A 111 -9.95 7.39 15.12
N VAL A 112 -8.91 6.72 14.63
CA VAL A 112 -8.04 5.81 15.40
C VAL A 112 -6.68 6.46 15.58
N LYS A 113 -6.34 6.82 16.81
CA LYS A 113 -5.04 7.39 17.19
C LYS A 113 -4.12 6.32 17.73
N LEU A 114 -2.93 6.23 17.16
CA LEU A 114 -1.91 5.25 17.49
C LEU A 114 -0.65 5.98 17.99
N THR A 115 -0.04 5.44 19.04
CA THR A 115 1.23 5.95 19.55
C THR A 115 2.26 4.82 19.55
N GLY A 116 3.38 5.01 18.85
CA GLY A 116 4.45 4.03 18.70
C GLY A 116 4.77 3.70 17.26
N SER A 117 5.41 2.56 17.01
CA SER A 117 5.80 2.09 15.69
C SER A 117 4.78 1.09 15.15
N ALA A 118 4.05 1.45 14.10
CA ALA A 118 3.06 0.55 13.50
C ALA A 118 3.73 -0.49 12.58
N GLY A 119 3.20 -1.71 12.57
CA GLY A 119 3.65 -2.79 11.69
C GLY A 119 3.23 -2.59 10.23
N GLN A 120 3.58 -3.57 9.40
CA GLN A 120 3.31 -3.56 7.96
C GLN A 120 1.81 -3.41 7.64
N SER A 121 1.54 -2.74 6.51
CA SER A 121 0.20 -2.57 5.94
C SER A 121 -0.78 -1.78 6.84
N LEU A 122 -0.24 -0.80 7.60
CA LEU A 122 -1.08 0.15 8.32
C LEU A 122 -2.02 0.85 7.34
N GLY A 123 -3.32 0.90 7.63
CA GLY A 123 -4.31 1.55 6.80
C GLY A 123 -4.53 0.90 5.43
N ALA A 124 -4.08 -0.36 5.24
CA ALA A 124 -4.33 -1.06 3.99
C ALA A 124 -5.84 -1.17 3.74
N PHE A 125 -6.26 -0.78 2.52
CA PHE A 125 -7.67 -0.75 2.10
C PHE A 125 -8.56 0.14 2.98
N ALA A 126 -7.99 1.16 3.64
CA ALA A 126 -8.78 2.04 4.48
C ALA A 126 -9.89 2.72 3.66
N ALA A 127 -11.12 2.56 4.15
CA ALA A 127 -12.35 2.97 3.51
C ALA A 127 -12.78 4.39 3.93
N PRO A 128 -13.67 5.05 3.18
CA PRO A 128 -14.25 6.33 3.57
C PRO A 128 -14.87 6.28 4.97
N GLY A 129 -14.65 7.32 5.76
CA GLY A 129 -15.11 7.41 7.15
C GLY A 129 -14.06 7.01 8.18
N LEU A 130 -12.98 6.33 7.78
CA LEU A 130 -11.88 5.96 8.67
C LEU A 130 -10.70 6.92 8.54
N LYS A 131 -10.26 7.46 9.66
CA LYS A 131 -9.01 8.21 9.80
C LYS A 131 -8.09 7.50 10.79
N ILE A 132 -6.85 7.24 10.39
CA ILE A 132 -5.80 6.68 11.24
C ILE A 132 -4.71 7.73 11.43
N GLU A 133 -4.38 8.08 12.66
CA GLU A 133 -3.31 9.01 13.02
C GLU A 133 -2.24 8.28 13.84
N VAL A 134 -1.01 8.26 13.37
CA VAL A 134 0.14 7.68 14.09
C VAL A 134 1.04 8.79 14.60
N SER A 135 1.25 8.82 15.91
CA SER A 135 2.33 9.57 16.55
C SER A 135 3.51 8.61 16.76
N GLY A 136 4.41 8.56 15.80
CA GLY A 136 5.47 7.58 15.71
C GLY A 136 5.90 7.34 14.27
N ASP A 137 6.04 6.10 13.88
CA ASP A 137 6.40 5.67 12.54
C ASP A 137 5.58 4.45 12.09
N ALA A 138 5.74 4.04 10.85
CA ALA A 138 5.11 2.82 10.32
C ALA A 138 6.03 2.11 9.32
N ASN A 139 5.89 0.79 9.26
CA ASN A 139 6.67 -0.10 8.40
C ASN A 139 6.18 -0.04 6.93
N ASP A 140 6.50 -1.04 6.12
CA ASP A 140 6.16 -1.12 4.70
C ASP A 140 4.66 -1.19 4.41
N TYR A 141 4.28 -0.87 3.18
CA TYR A 141 2.91 -0.97 2.65
C TYR A 141 1.86 -0.10 3.34
N VAL A 142 2.26 1.02 3.94
CA VAL A 142 1.30 1.99 4.50
C VAL A 142 0.30 2.39 3.42
N ALA A 143 -0.99 2.38 3.77
CA ALA A 143 -2.09 2.76 2.89
C ALA A 143 -2.14 1.97 1.55
N LYS A 144 -1.62 0.74 1.51
CA LYS A 144 -1.76 -0.15 0.35
C LYS A 144 -3.24 -0.31 0.00
N GLY A 145 -3.60 -0.07 -1.26
CA GLY A 145 -4.98 -0.17 -1.71
C GLY A 145 -5.94 0.80 -1.01
N LEU A 146 -5.43 1.93 -0.51
CA LEU A 146 -6.25 2.98 0.10
C LEU A 146 -7.45 3.31 -0.78
N SER A 147 -8.65 3.32 -0.22
CA SER A 147 -9.91 3.37 -0.97
C SER A 147 -10.86 4.46 -0.46
N GLY A 148 -10.32 5.58 0.05
CA GLY A 148 -11.10 6.74 0.50
C GLY A 148 -10.90 7.12 1.97
N GLY A 149 -10.14 6.33 2.74
CA GLY A 149 -9.75 6.67 4.11
C GLY A 149 -8.66 7.73 4.18
N THR A 150 -8.33 8.15 5.39
CA THR A 150 -7.24 9.11 5.66
C THR A 150 -6.22 8.47 6.58
N VAL A 151 -4.94 8.52 6.21
CA VAL A 151 -3.82 8.06 7.03
C VAL A 151 -2.86 9.21 7.28
N VAL A 152 -2.50 9.43 8.53
CA VAL A 152 -1.54 10.46 8.95
C VAL A 152 -0.45 9.81 9.78
N VAL A 153 0.82 10.00 9.40
CA VAL A 153 1.97 9.51 10.16
C VAL A 153 2.90 10.68 10.45
N ARG A 154 3.19 10.92 11.71
CA ARG A 154 4.10 11.99 12.12
C ARG A 154 4.91 11.58 13.35
N PRO A 155 6.15 12.08 13.48
CA PRO A 155 6.91 11.91 14.73
C PRO A 155 6.14 12.48 15.92
N PRO A 156 6.41 12.01 17.15
CA PRO A 156 5.93 12.67 18.36
C PRO A 156 6.33 14.15 18.38
N MET A 157 5.52 15.01 18.99
CA MET A 157 5.76 16.46 19.04
C MET A 157 7.12 16.88 19.58
N HIS A 158 7.67 16.09 20.50
CA HIS A 158 8.98 16.33 21.13
C HIS A 158 10.13 15.60 20.43
N SER A 159 9.88 14.96 19.29
CA SER A 159 10.92 14.25 18.53
C SER A 159 11.95 15.24 17.96
N PRO A 160 13.24 14.95 18.08
CA PRO A 160 14.29 15.76 17.46
C PRO A 160 14.47 15.47 15.96
N LEU A 161 13.67 14.60 15.37
CA LEU A 161 13.79 14.21 13.97
C LEU A 161 13.49 15.39 13.05
N VAL A 162 14.35 15.57 12.06
CA VAL A 162 14.15 16.51 10.96
C VAL A 162 13.42 15.77 9.86
N ALA A 163 12.22 16.21 9.49
CA ALA A 163 11.27 15.43 8.71
C ALA A 163 11.81 15.03 7.32
N ASP A 164 12.42 15.96 6.58
CA ASP A 164 12.97 15.73 5.24
C ASP A 164 14.25 14.86 5.23
N GLN A 165 14.83 14.57 6.39
CA GLN A 165 16.04 13.76 6.55
C GLN A 165 15.78 12.36 7.09
N ASN A 166 14.58 12.09 7.58
CA ASN A 166 14.24 10.83 8.23
C ASN A 166 13.10 10.09 7.54
N THR A 167 13.31 8.80 7.31
CA THR A 167 12.27 7.91 6.79
C THR A 167 11.32 7.53 7.92
N ILE A 168 10.04 7.85 7.77
CA ILE A 168 9.01 7.63 8.79
C ILE A 168 8.00 6.54 8.39
N ILE A 169 7.89 6.28 7.09
CA ILE A 169 7.08 5.21 6.52
C ILE A 169 7.94 4.39 5.57
N GLY A 170 7.76 3.07 5.58
CA GLY A 170 8.63 2.13 4.85
C GLY A 170 8.43 2.15 3.34
N ASN A 171 8.67 1.00 2.72
CA ASN A 171 8.63 0.83 1.26
C ASN A 171 7.20 0.58 0.75
N THR A 172 7.00 0.81 -0.54
CA THR A 172 5.77 0.43 -1.27
C THR A 172 4.49 1.05 -0.67
N VAL A 173 4.62 2.26 -0.18
CA VAL A 173 3.52 3.06 0.36
C VAL A 173 2.52 3.38 -0.75
N LEU A 174 1.21 3.36 -0.46
CA LEU A 174 0.11 3.63 -1.41
C LEU A 174 0.04 2.67 -2.62
N TYR A 175 0.67 1.51 -2.56
CA TYR A 175 0.61 0.55 -3.66
C TYR A 175 -0.85 0.28 -4.08
N GLY A 176 -1.17 0.63 -5.32
CA GLY A 176 -2.50 0.40 -5.89
C GLY A 176 -3.64 1.16 -5.19
N ALA A 177 -3.35 2.28 -4.53
CA ALA A 177 -4.36 3.13 -3.92
C ALA A 177 -5.27 3.74 -4.99
N THR A 178 -6.57 3.82 -4.72
CA THR A 178 -7.60 4.28 -5.67
C THR A 178 -8.27 5.59 -5.27
N ASP A 179 -8.24 5.95 -3.97
CA ASP A 179 -8.81 7.18 -3.43
C ASP A 179 -8.32 7.38 -1.99
N GLY A 180 -8.57 8.55 -1.41
CA GLY A 180 -8.24 8.89 -0.03
C GLY A 180 -6.99 9.76 0.10
N TYR A 181 -6.55 9.92 1.36
CA TYR A 181 -5.49 10.86 1.70
C TYR A 181 -4.41 10.19 2.55
N LEU A 182 -3.15 10.48 2.24
CA LEU A 182 -2.00 10.14 3.08
C LEU A 182 -1.16 11.38 3.35
N PHE A 183 -0.86 11.64 4.61
CA PHE A 183 0.04 12.71 5.04
C PHE A 183 1.13 12.11 5.92
N ALA A 184 2.40 12.29 5.55
CA ALA A 184 3.53 11.85 6.36
C ALA A 184 4.53 12.98 6.56
N ALA A 185 4.76 13.33 7.83
CA ALA A 185 5.81 14.28 8.20
C ALA A 185 7.15 13.53 8.32
N GLY A 186 7.71 13.19 7.18
CA GLY A 186 8.93 12.44 6.98
C GLY A 186 8.97 11.80 5.60
N ARG A 187 10.06 11.08 5.32
CA ARG A 187 10.28 10.44 4.02
C ARG A 187 9.57 9.08 3.96
N ALA A 188 9.18 8.70 2.76
CA ALA A 188 8.84 7.32 2.43
C ALA A 188 10.08 6.55 1.94
N GLY A 189 10.05 5.23 2.07
CA GLY A 189 11.04 4.35 1.47
C GLY A 189 10.93 4.27 -0.06
N GLU A 190 11.41 3.15 -0.61
CA GLU A 190 11.37 2.90 -2.06
C GLU A 190 9.97 2.54 -2.55
N ARG A 191 9.73 2.74 -3.85
CA ARG A 191 8.48 2.38 -4.53
C ARG A 191 7.25 3.06 -3.92
N PHE A 192 7.44 4.30 -3.46
CA PHE A 192 6.35 5.16 -3.00
C PHE A 192 5.36 5.44 -4.13
N ALA A 193 4.05 5.38 -3.84
CA ALA A 193 2.94 5.64 -4.76
C ALA A 193 2.94 4.79 -6.06
N VAL A 194 3.60 3.63 -6.05
CA VAL A 194 3.57 2.67 -7.16
C VAL A 194 2.12 2.27 -7.45
N ARG A 195 1.71 2.42 -8.74
CA ARG A 195 0.35 2.15 -9.20
C ARG A 195 -0.75 2.91 -8.44
N ASN A 196 -0.43 4.06 -7.86
CA ASN A 196 -1.49 4.95 -7.36
C ASN A 196 -2.37 5.40 -8.52
N SER A 197 -3.68 5.31 -8.37
CA SER A 197 -4.66 5.66 -9.40
C SER A 197 -5.66 6.73 -8.99
N GLY A 198 -5.62 7.23 -7.73
CA GLY A 198 -6.56 8.24 -7.29
C GLY A 198 -6.28 8.88 -5.93
N ALA A 199 -5.46 8.28 -5.08
CA ALA A 199 -5.16 8.84 -3.76
C ALA A 199 -4.31 10.12 -3.86
N LYS A 200 -4.51 11.01 -2.88
CA LYS A 200 -3.76 12.26 -2.70
C LYS A 200 -2.79 12.12 -1.53
N VAL A 201 -1.56 12.52 -1.74
CA VAL A 201 -0.51 12.32 -0.73
C VAL A 201 0.45 13.49 -0.62
N VAL A 202 0.90 13.76 0.60
CA VAL A 202 1.97 14.72 0.90
C VAL A 202 3.02 14.03 1.77
N ILE A 203 4.30 14.06 1.34
CA ILE A 203 5.46 13.51 2.04
C ILE A 203 6.67 14.43 1.94
N GLU A 204 7.67 14.20 2.80
CA GLU A 204 8.92 14.98 2.85
C GLU A 204 10.06 14.39 2.02
N GLY A 205 9.78 13.44 1.15
CA GLY A 205 10.74 12.78 0.24
C GLY A 205 10.50 11.29 0.08
N CYS A 206 11.15 10.65 -0.90
CA CYS A 206 11.02 9.21 -1.13
C CYS A 206 12.30 8.58 -1.66
N GLY A 207 12.39 7.25 -1.55
CA GLY A 207 13.44 6.43 -2.17
C GLY A 207 13.26 6.27 -3.68
N SER A 208 13.97 5.30 -4.26
CA SER A 208 13.94 4.98 -5.68
C SER A 208 12.59 4.47 -6.15
N ASN A 209 12.30 4.62 -7.44
CA ASN A 209 11.07 4.15 -8.10
C ASN A 209 9.78 4.76 -7.51
N GLY A 210 9.85 5.99 -6.97
CA GLY A 210 8.66 6.73 -6.57
C GLY A 210 7.73 6.98 -7.75
N CYS A 211 6.41 6.90 -7.55
CA CYS A 211 5.37 7.07 -8.57
C CYS A 211 5.49 6.14 -9.80
N GLU A 212 6.20 5.02 -9.68
CA GLU A 212 6.33 4.02 -10.74
C GLU A 212 4.95 3.47 -11.13
N TYR A 213 4.63 3.49 -12.44
CA TYR A 213 3.32 3.08 -12.98
C TYR A 213 2.11 3.78 -12.35
N MET A 214 2.26 4.98 -11.83
CA MET A 214 1.14 5.79 -11.35
C MET A 214 0.22 6.15 -12.53
N THR A 215 -1.08 6.01 -12.34
CA THR A 215 -2.10 6.24 -13.38
C THR A 215 -3.10 7.33 -13.03
N GLY A 216 -3.07 7.85 -11.80
CA GLY A 216 -3.97 8.90 -11.33
C GLY A 216 -3.62 9.35 -9.92
N GLY A 217 -4.38 10.30 -9.38
CA GLY A 217 -4.13 10.87 -8.06
C GLY A 217 -3.10 12.01 -8.06
N ILE A 218 -2.74 12.46 -6.87
CA ILE A 218 -1.83 13.60 -6.65
C ILE A 218 -0.78 13.21 -5.62
N ALA A 219 0.49 13.36 -5.97
CA ALA A 219 1.61 13.18 -5.06
C ALA A 219 2.38 14.50 -4.90
N VAL A 220 2.46 15.02 -3.67
CA VAL A 220 3.28 16.19 -3.33
C VAL A 220 4.49 15.74 -2.53
N ILE A 221 5.69 15.96 -3.06
CA ILE A 221 6.94 15.57 -2.45
C ILE A 221 7.73 16.83 -2.09
N LEU A 222 7.86 17.11 -0.80
CA LEU A 222 8.47 18.32 -0.26
C LEU A 222 9.98 18.21 -0.04
N GLY A 223 10.60 17.10 -0.47
CA GLY A 223 12.02 16.84 -0.31
C GLY A 223 12.58 15.95 -1.41
N LYS A 224 13.73 15.33 -1.14
CA LYS A 224 14.49 14.57 -2.12
C LYS A 224 13.78 13.32 -2.63
N ILE A 225 13.93 13.03 -3.90
CA ILE A 225 13.51 11.78 -4.56
C ILE A 225 14.69 10.86 -4.83
N GLY A 226 14.43 9.55 -4.92
CA GLY A 226 15.41 8.57 -5.38
C GLY A 226 15.41 8.36 -6.89
N ALA A 227 16.27 7.45 -7.36
CA ALA A 227 16.44 7.14 -8.78
C ALA A 227 15.16 6.60 -9.44
N ASN A 228 15.09 6.76 -10.77
CA ASN A 228 14.03 6.22 -11.62
C ASN A 228 12.60 6.68 -11.22
N PHE A 229 12.48 7.89 -10.71
CA PHE A 229 11.19 8.46 -10.31
C PHE A 229 10.26 8.60 -11.53
N GLY A 230 9.01 8.16 -11.38
CA GLY A 230 7.97 8.26 -12.38
C GLY A 230 8.08 7.26 -13.54
N ALA A 231 8.92 6.22 -13.42
CA ALA A 231 9.07 5.21 -14.47
C ALA A 231 7.71 4.57 -14.81
N GLY A 232 7.34 4.59 -16.10
CA GLY A 232 6.08 4.05 -16.59
C GLY A 232 4.83 4.80 -16.09
N MET A 233 4.96 5.99 -15.54
CA MET A 233 3.84 6.83 -15.14
C MET A 233 3.03 7.25 -16.36
N THR A 234 1.72 7.00 -16.34
CA THR A 234 0.81 7.28 -17.46
C THR A 234 -0.31 8.25 -17.12
N GLY A 235 -0.41 8.68 -15.86
CA GLY A 235 -1.42 9.64 -15.41
C GLY A 235 -1.23 10.08 -13.97
N GLY A 236 -2.04 11.04 -13.53
CA GLY A 236 -1.89 11.71 -12.25
C GLY A 236 -0.85 12.84 -12.30
N MET A 237 -0.66 13.47 -11.16
CA MET A 237 0.25 14.61 -10.99
C MET A 237 1.22 14.34 -9.85
N ALA A 238 2.52 14.58 -10.07
CA ALA A 238 3.54 14.57 -9.03
C ALA A 238 4.18 15.97 -8.94
N TYR A 239 4.00 16.64 -7.81
CA TYR A 239 4.59 17.94 -7.53
C TYR A 239 5.84 17.76 -6.70
N LEU A 240 6.98 18.22 -7.22
CA LEU A 240 8.29 18.15 -6.55
C LEU A 240 8.71 19.53 -6.09
N TYR A 241 8.94 19.70 -4.79
CA TYR A 241 9.64 20.86 -4.26
C TYR A 241 11.15 20.63 -4.40
N ASP A 242 11.77 21.30 -5.36
CA ASP A 242 13.18 21.11 -5.76
C ASP A 242 13.86 22.47 -6.02
N PRO A 243 14.08 23.28 -4.96
CA PRO A 243 14.63 24.62 -5.11
C PRO A 243 16.04 24.65 -5.71
N ASP A 244 16.81 23.57 -5.54
CA ASP A 244 18.19 23.46 -6.00
C ASP A 244 18.32 22.74 -7.37
N ALA A 245 17.20 22.41 -8.01
CA ALA A 245 17.13 21.67 -9.28
C ALA A 245 17.96 20.36 -9.30
N THR A 246 18.00 19.66 -8.17
CA THR A 246 18.80 18.44 -8.00
C THR A 246 18.07 17.16 -8.42
N SER A 247 16.76 17.22 -8.59
CA SER A 247 15.92 16.04 -8.88
C SER A 247 15.99 15.58 -10.33
N GLU A 248 16.48 16.40 -11.27
CA GLU A 248 16.45 16.10 -12.70
C GLU A 248 17.11 14.76 -13.04
N LYS A 249 18.28 14.48 -12.48
CA LYS A 249 19.05 13.23 -12.71
C LYS A 249 18.36 11.98 -12.13
N PHE A 250 17.35 12.14 -11.29
CA PHE A 250 16.62 11.05 -10.67
C PHE A 250 15.28 10.75 -11.34
N ARG A 251 14.79 11.67 -12.19
CA ARG A 251 13.53 11.54 -12.92
C ARG A 251 13.69 10.62 -14.13
N ASN A 252 12.70 9.77 -14.39
CA ASN A 252 12.67 8.98 -15.62
C ASN A 252 12.08 9.81 -16.76
N MET A 253 12.96 10.47 -17.52
CA MET A 253 12.56 11.39 -18.60
C MET A 253 12.03 10.68 -19.85
N GLU A 254 12.10 9.34 -19.93
CA GLU A 254 11.49 8.59 -21.03
C GLU A 254 9.95 8.55 -20.93
N THR A 255 9.43 8.69 -19.71
CA THR A 255 7.99 8.55 -19.43
C THR A 255 7.36 9.81 -18.82
N LEU A 256 8.17 10.76 -18.37
CA LEU A 256 7.66 11.98 -17.71
C LEU A 256 7.67 13.19 -18.62
N VAL A 257 6.60 13.97 -18.54
CA VAL A 257 6.56 15.36 -19.04
C VAL A 257 6.66 16.26 -17.82
N THR A 258 7.67 17.11 -17.78
CA THR A 258 7.88 18.06 -16.67
C THR A 258 7.56 19.47 -17.10
N CYS A 259 6.84 20.20 -16.26
CA CYS A 259 6.54 21.63 -16.45
C CYS A 259 6.68 22.40 -15.14
N PRO A 260 7.04 23.68 -15.18
CA PRO A 260 6.94 24.53 -14.01
C PRO A 260 5.49 24.65 -13.53
N ILE A 261 5.29 24.80 -12.22
CA ILE A 261 3.96 25.09 -11.67
C ILE A 261 3.58 26.52 -12.09
N THR A 262 2.48 26.66 -12.81
CA THR A 262 1.88 27.94 -13.19
C THR A 262 0.72 28.29 -12.29
N VAL A 263 0.25 29.55 -12.34
CA VAL A 263 -0.90 30.02 -11.52
C VAL A 263 -2.15 29.18 -11.76
N GLU A 264 -2.35 28.66 -12.96
CA GLU A 264 -3.47 27.79 -13.32
C GLU A 264 -3.50 26.44 -12.56
N HIS A 265 -2.35 26.00 -12.03
CA HIS A 265 -2.26 24.79 -11.23
C HIS A 265 -2.64 24.97 -9.74
N TRP A 266 -2.91 26.22 -9.31
CA TRP A 266 -3.30 26.50 -7.93
C TRP A 266 -4.81 26.35 -7.68
N GLU A 267 -5.59 26.20 -8.73
CA GLU A 267 -7.07 26.12 -8.65
C GLU A 267 -7.62 24.69 -8.76
N THR A 268 -6.75 23.68 -8.91
CA THR A 268 -7.11 22.26 -8.97
C THR A 268 -6.72 21.51 -7.69
#